data_e78a26ec36655d6447a0d09ec1cd56eb
#
_entry.id   e78a26ec36655d6447a0d09ec1cd56eb
#
_cell.length_a   1.000
_cell.length_b   1.000
_cell.length_c   1.000
_cell.angle_alpha   90.00
_cell.angle_beta   90.00
_cell.angle_gamma   90.00
#
_symmetry.space_group_name_H-M   'P 1'
#
loop_
_entity.id
_entity.type
_entity.pdbx_description
1 polymer ?
#
loop_
_entity_poly.entity_id
_entity_poly.type
_entity_poly.pdbx_seq_one_letter_code
_entity_poly.pdbx_strand_id
1 'polypeptide(L)'
;MPEFGPAELIVVPMPGDAPEDIVVDAGGALWTGLVDGRIVRIGPDGMVSVVGQTTGRPLGMTVAHDGRLLICTSPGGLLAMDRTTGHTEVLVDAVDFRPLNFCSNVVELPDGTIFFTQSTAKFTYANFKGAIIEARGDGGLFRRDPDGRVITLLDHLYFANGLTATLDGTALVFAETQGRRLSKYWLTGPQAGTVTVLAEHLPAMPDNISTGSDGRIWVAMVTPRNAAADALAPRAPVLRKLVWALPDRMQPQIVPEVYAVAFDPDTGAAVAGVRMKRPDFGVVTGLVEHRGRLWMSSIGFPAVAHCAVPA
;
A
#
# COMPACT_ATOMS: atom_id res chain seq x y z
N MET A 1 9.18 11.50 -16.25
CA MET A 1 9.80 10.26 -15.70
C MET A 1 10.42 9.49 -16.87
N PRO A 2 11.51 8.74 -16.62
CA PRO A 2 12.06 7.84 -17.63
C PRO A 2 11.03 6.77 -18.04
N GLU A 3 11.17 6.23 -19.24
CA GLU A 3 10.41 5.07 -19.70
C GLU A 3 11.11 3.79 -19.21
N PHE A 4 10.33 2.89 -18.60
CA PHE A 4 10.82 1.61 -18.14
C PHE A 4 10.37 0.50 -19.09
N GLY A 5 11.26 -0.47 -19.33
CA GLY A 5 11.01 -1.59 -20.22
C GLY A 5 10.33 -2.79 -19.53
N PRO A 6 9.98 -3.82 -20.32
CA PRO A 6 9.48 -5.07 -19.78
C PRO A 6 10.60 -5.84 -19.09
N ALA A 7 10.22 -6.70 -18.14
CA ALA A 7 11.08 -7.68 -17.47
C ALA A 7 10.52 -9.09 -17.68
N GLU A 8 11.35 -10.11 -17.54
CA GLU A 8 10.88 -11.49 -17.44
C GLU A 8 10.12 -11.67 -16.13
N LEU A 9 8.83 -11.96 -16.20
CA LEU A 9 7.96 -12.07 -15.05
C LEU A 9 7.52 -13.51 -14.84
N ILE A 10 7.75 -14.00 -13.63
CA ILE A 10 7.26 -15.32 -13.16
C ILE A 10 6.03 -15.08 -12.31
N VAL A 11 4.90 -15.69 -12.71
CA VAL A 11 3.60 -15.58 -12.03
C VAL A 11 3.40 -16.80 -11.13
N VAL A 12 3.04 -16.56 -9.87
CA VAL A 12 2.78 -17.59 -8.85
C VAL A 12 1.31 -17.52 -8.46
N PRO A 13 0.51 -18.55 -8.80
CA PRO A 13 -0.92 -18.57 -8.47
C PRO A 13 -1.16 -18.58 -6.96
N MET A 14 -2.22 -17.86 -6.53
CA MET A 14 -2.69 -17.85 -5.15
C MET A 14 -3.97 -18.68 -5.00
N PRO A 15 -4.27 -19.18 -3.79
CA PRO A 15 -5.46 -19.99 -3.53
C PRO A 15 -6.77 -19.16 -3.49
N GLY A 16 -6.73 -17.91 -3.92
CA GLY A 16 -7.87 -16.99 -3.98
C GLY A 16 -7.51 -15.67 -4.62
N ASP A 17 -8.51 -14.79 -4.70
CA ASP A 17 -8.43 -13.57 -5.51
C ASP A 17 -7.73 -12.41 -4.79
N ALA A 18 -7.16 -11.54 -5.62
CA ALA A 18 -6.75 -10.20 -5.28
C ALA A 18 -5.82 -10.11 -4.05
N PRO A 19 -4.64 -10.77 -4.05
CA PRO A 19 -3.61 -10.50 -3.06
C PRO A 19 -3.23 -9.01 -3.13
N GLU A 20 -3.36 -8.29 -2.00
CA GLU A 20 -3.29 -6.82 -2.02
C GLU A 20 -1.88 -6.30 -1.74
N ASP A 21 -1.24 -6.78 -0.68
CA ASP A 21 0.14 -6.44 -0.33
C ASP A 21 1.00 -7.71 -0.26
N ILE A 22 2.32 -7.53 -0.26
CA ILE A 22 3.28 -8.63 -0.13
C ILE A 22 4.47 -8.18 0.69
N VAL A 23 4.75 -8.92 1.77
CA VAL A 23 5.89 -8.66 2.65
C VAL A 23 6.71 -9.91 2.88
N VAL A 24 7.93 -9.76 3.35
CA VAL A 24 8.86 -10.87 3.60
C VAL A 24 9.26 -10.92 5.08
N ASP A 25 9.31 -12.11 5.66
CA ASP A 25 9.83 -12.31 7.00
C ASP A 25 11.35 -12.61 7.01
N ALA A 26 11.95 -12.57 8.20
CA ALA A 26 13.37 -12.85 8.38
C ALA A 26 13.80 -14.27 7.92
N GLY A 27 12.87 -15.23 7.88
CA GLY A 27 13.08 -16.57 7.35
C GLY A 27 13.03 -16.65 5.82
N GLY A 28 12.62 -15.56 5.15
CA GLY A 28 12.47 -15.48 3.71
C GLY A 28 11.14 -16.04 3.19
N ALA A 29 10.16 -16.25 4.06
CA ALA A 29 8.80 -16.52 3.63
C ALA A 29 8.08 -15.21 3.29
N LEU A 30 7.27 -15.25 2.24
CA LEU A 30 6.44 -14.14 1.81
C LEU A 30 5.02 -14.30 2.39
N TRP A 31 4.38 -13.16 2.66
CA TRP A 31 3.05 -13.10 3.24
C TRP A 31 2.18 -12.15 2.42
N THR A 32 0.93 -12.53 2.18
CA THR A 32 -0.05 -11.70 1.47
C THR A 32 -1.46 -11.96 2.00
N GLY A 33 -2.34 -10.99 1.82
CA GLY A 33 -3.74 -11.08 2.23
C GLY A 33 -4.69 -11.10 1.04
N LEU A 34 -5.67 -12.02 1.04
CA LEU A 34 -6.65 -12.18 -0.03
C LEU A 34 -7.94 -11.39 0.21
N VAL A 35 -8.72 -11.19 -0.84
CA VAL A 35 -9.97 -10.41 -0.78
C VAL A 35 -10.98 -10.94 0.23
N ASP A 36 -10.98 -12.23 0.51
CA ASP A 36 -11.89 -12.91 1.43
C ASP A 36 -11.40 -12.95 2.89
N GLY A 37 -10.29 -12.27 3.19
CA GLY A 37 -9.72 -12.17 4.53
C GLY A 37 -8.64 -13.19 4.84
N ARG A 38 -8.42 -14.21 3.99
CA ARG A 38 -7.36 -15.20 4.23
C ARG A 38 -5.98 -14.57 4.15
N ILE A 39 -5.11 -14.99 5.08
CA ILE A 39 -3.69 -14.68 5.07
C ILE A 39 -2.92 -15.89 4.55
N VAL A 40 -2.14 -15.65 3.51
CA VAL A 40 -1.39 -16.67 2.78
C VAL A 40 0.11 -16.49 3.03
N ARG A 41 0.78 -17.61 3.27
CA ARG A 41 2.23 -17.71 3.36
C ARG A 41 2.77 -18.46 2.15
N ILE A 42 3.80 -17.90 1.53
CA ILE A 42 4.61 -18.56 0.50
C ILE A 42 5.95 -18.90 1.15
N GLY A 43 6.22 -20.17 1.37
CA GLY A 43 7.48 -20.63 1.97
C GLY A 43 8.69 -20.35 1.08
N PRO A 44 9.93 -20.38 1.65
CA PRO A 44 11.16 -20.29 0.86
C PRO A 44 11.31 -21.45 -0.15
N ASP A 45 10.60 -22.55 0.07
CA ASP A 45 10.46 -23.71 -0.80
C ASP A 45 9.41 -23.55 -1.91
N GLY A 46 8.71 -22.39 -1.93
CA GLY A 46 7.62 -22.10 -2.85
C GLY A 46 6.26 -22.69 -2.45
N MET A 47 6.16 -23.39 -1.32
CA MET A 47 4.87 -23.92 -0.85
C MET A 47 3.94 -22.79 -0.41
N VAL A 48 2.71 -22.81 -0.94
CA VAL A 48 1.66 -21.84 -0.63
C VAL A 48 0.69 -22.44 0.38
N SER A 49 0.44 -21.74 1.50
CA SER A 49 -0.45 -22.21 2.56
C SER A 49 -1.29 -21.06 3.13
N VAL A 50 -2.53 -21.34 3.49
CA VAL A 50 -3.38 -20.42 4.27
C VAL A 50 -3.04 -20.60 5.74
N VAL A 51 -2.75 -19.51 6.44
CA VAL A 51 -2.27 -19.55 7.84
C VAL A 51 -3.29 -18.93 8.80
N GLY A 52 -4.08 -17.96 8.33
CA GLY A 52 -5.02 -17.24 9.19
C GLY A 52 -6.15 -16.60 8.41
N GLN A 53 -7.06 -15.98 9.16
CA GLN A 53 -8.24 -15.31 8.62
C GLN A 53 -8.48 -14.02 9.41
N THR A 54 -8.65 -12.90 8.70
CA THR A 54 -9.08 -11.61 9.27
C THR A 54 -10.58 -11.41 9.08
N THR A 55 -11.20 -10.60 9.91
CA THR A 55 -12.65 -10.27 9.79
C THR A 55 -12.93 -9.27 8.67
N GLY A 56 -11.97 -8.37 8.39
CA GLY A 56 -12.02 -7.43 7.25
C GLY A 56 -11.10 -7.88 6.13
N ARG A 57 -11.15 -7.17 4.99
CA ARG A 57 -10.18 -7.37 3.92
C ARG A 57 -8.78 -6.95 4.39
N PRO A 58 -7.78 -7.83 4.40
CA PRO A 58 -6.40 -7.45 4.65
C PRO A 58 -5.88 -6.57 3.51
N LEU A 59 -5.17 -5.53 3.89
CA LEU A 59 -4.53 -4.54 3.03
C LEU A 59 -3.02 -4.55 3.31
N GLY A 60 -2.39 -3.39 3.48
CA GLY A 60 -0.98 -3.30 3.80
C GLY A 60 -0.61 -4.03 5.10
N MET A 61 0.57 -4.61 5.12
CA MET A 61 1.05 -5.39 6.26
C MET A 61 2.56 -5.24 6.47
N THR A 62 3.03 -5.61 7.66
CA THR A 62 4.47 -5.73 7.96
C THR A 62 4.71 -6.82 9.00
N VAL A 63 5.91 -7.37 9.01
CA VAL A 63 6.34 -8.30 10.06
C VAL A 63 6.92 -7.50 11.21
N ALA A 64 6.30 -7.58 12.37
CA ALA A 64 6.71 -6.90 13.58
C ALA A 64 8.00 -7.50 14.19
N HIS A 65 8.68 -6.72 15.03
CA HIS A 65 9.90 -7.15 15.72
C HIS A 65 9.66 -8.31 16.69
N ASP A 66 8.44 -8.41 17.25
CA ASP A 66 8.02 -9.55 18.09
C ASP A 66 7.69 -10.81 17.29
N GLY A 67 7.75 -10.74 15.97
CA GLY A 67 7.50 -11.83 15.04
C GLY A 67 6.04 -11.98 14.62
N ARG A 68 5.11 -11.18 15.12
CA ARG A 68 3.72 -11.15 14.63
C ARG A 68 3.64 -10.49 13.26
N LEU A 69 2.53 -10.68 12.58
CA LEU A 69 2.20 -9.93 11.37
C LEU A 69 1.25 -8.80 11.75
N LEU A 70 1.64 -7.55 11.52
CA LEU A 70 0.75 -6.40 11.61
C LEU A 70 -0.01 -6.29 10.30
N ILE A 71 -1.33 -6.12 10.37
CA ILE A 71 -2.22 -6.15 9.21
C ILE A 71 -3.21 -5.00 9.31
N CYS A 72 -3.17 -4.10 8.35
CA CYS A 72 -4.25 -3.15 8.15
C CYS A 72 -5.45 -3.83 7.49
N THR A 73 -6.66 -3.49 7.91
CA THR A 73 -7.88 -4.10 7.36
C THR A 73 -8.97 -3.07 7.04
N SER A 74 -9.85 -3.43 6.13
CA SER A 74 -11.01 -2.62 5.78
C SER A 74 -12.30 -3.47 5.66
N PRO A 75 -13.32 -3.23 6.56
CA PRO A 75 -13.18 -2.52 7.82
C PRO A 75 -12.41 -3.35 8.85
N GLY A 76 -12.06 -2.75 10.01
CA GLY A 76 -11.50 -3.51 11.13
C GLY A 76 -10.27 -2.89 11.78
N GLY A 77 -9.61 -1.94 11.10
CA GLY A 77 -8.46 -1.21 11.65
C GLY A 77 -7.14 -1.98 11.55
N LEU A 78 -6.28 -1.78 12.54
CA LEU A 78 -4.96 -2.39 12.64
C LEU A 78 -5.03 -3.62 13.55
N LEU A 79 -4.60 -4.77 13.01
CA LEU A 79 -4.55 -6.06 13.71
C LEU A 79 -3.10 -6.52 13.90
N ALA A 80 -2.87 -7.37 14.89
CA ALA A 80 -1.68 -8.20 15.00
C ALA A 80 -2.09 -9.67 14.89
N MET A 81 -1.39 -10.46 14.09
CA MET A 81 -1.63 -11.90 13.91
C MET A 81 -0.41 -12.71 14.34
N ASP A 82 -0.63 -13.71 15.18
CA ASP A 82 0.37 -14.73 15.45
C ASP A 82 0.55 -15.61 14.18
N ARG A 83 1.76 -15.62 13.62
CA ARG A 83 2.07 -16.30 12.36
C ARG A 83 2.06 -17.82 12.43
N THR A 84 2.06 -18.39 13.65
CA THR A 84 2.05 -19.83 13.87
C THR A 84 0.62 -20.35 14.05
N THR A 85 -0.20 -19.64 14.80
CA THR A 85 -1.56 -20.06 15.16
C THR A 85 -2.63 -19.44 14.25
N GLY A 86 -2.31 -18.34 13.56
CA GLY A 86 -3.27 -17.54 12.78
C GLY A 86 -4.22 -16.71 13.67
N HIS A 87 -4.02 -16.69 14.98
CA HIS A 87 -4.85 -15.89 15.90
C HIS A 87 -4.61 -14.40 15.71
N THR A 88 -5.70 -13.62 15.65
CA THR A 88 -5.65 -12.17 15.44
C THR A 88 -6.12 -11.42 16.68
N GLU A 89 -5.45 -10.31 16.98
CA GLU A 89 -5.76 -9.34 18.02
C GLU A 89 -5.97 -7.96 17.38
N VAL A 90 -6.99 -7.21 17.81
CA VAL A 90 -7.20 -5.84 17.36
C VAL A 90 -6.30 -4.91 18.18
N LEU A 91 -5.40 -4.20 17.51
CA LEU A 91 -4.55 -3.19 18.16
C LEU A 91 -5.18 -1.80 18.15
N VAL A 92 -5.84 -1.41 17.04
CA VAL A 92 -6.50 -0.11 16.89
C VAL A 92 -7.69 -0.28 15.92
N ASP A 93 -8.90 -0.05 16.36
CA ASP A 93 -10.12 -0.07 15.53
C ASP A 93 -10.73 1.33 15.34
N ALA A 94 -10.31 2.31 16.15
CA ALA A 94 -10.78 3.69 16.08
C ALA A 94 -9.69 4.67 16.52
N VAL A 95 -9.72 5.89 15.98
CA VAL A 95 -8.91 7.03 16.43
C VAL A 95 -9.84 8.20 16.72
N ASP A 96 -9.69 8.84 17.89
CA ASP A 96 -10.56 9.96 18.34
C ASP A 96 -12.06 9.63 18.21
N PHE A 97 -12.44 8.40 18.63
CA PHE A 97 -13.81 7.85 18.54
C PHE A 97 -14.35 7.68 17.11
N ARG A 98 -13.51 7.78 16.09
CA ARG A 98 -13.89 7.54 14.69
C ARG A 98 -13.37 6.17 14.25
N PRO A 99 -14.23 5.27 13.77
CA PRO A 99 -13.81 3.97 13.28
C PRO A 99 -12.78 4.07 12.15
N LEU A 100 -11.79 3.19 12.17
CA LEU A 100 -10.85 3.01 11.06
C LEU A 100 -11.51 2.15 9.97
N ASN A 101 -12.27 2.81 9.09
CA ASN A 101 -13.00 2.13 8.01
C ASN A 101 -12.08 1.59 6.91
N PHE A 102 -10.92 2.23 6.71
CA PHE A 102 -9.98 1.88 5.65
C PHE A 102 -8.55 2.09 6.15
N CYS A 103 -8.12 1.29 7.14
CA CYS A 103 -6.72 1.20 7.53
C CYS A 103 -5.94 0.63 6.35
N SER A 104 -4.89 1.32 5.88
CA SER A 104 -4.33 1.04 4.55
C SER A 104 -2.97 0.38 4.60
N ASN A 105 -2.00 0.97 5.27
CA ASN A 105 -0.65 0.41 5.36
C ASN A 105 -0.03 0.64 6.74
N VAL A 106 1.00 -0.12 7.10
CA VAL A 106 1.61 -0.11 8.43
C VAL A 106 3.12 -0.36 8.36
N VAL A 107 3.86 0.32 9.22
CA VAL A 107 5.28 0.07 9.48
C VAL A 107 5.55 0.14 10.98
N GLU A 108 6.44 -0.71 11.50
CA GLU A 108 6.95 -0.65 12.86
C GLU A 108 8.41 -0.23 12.86
N LEU A 109 8.78 0.68 13.74
CA LEU A 109 10.19 1.07 13.97
C LEU A 109 10.85 0.17 15.03
N PRO A 110 12.19 0.15 15.09
CA PRO A 110 12.93 -0.70 16.04
C PRO A 110 12.60 -0.48 17.52
N ASP A 111 12.05 0.67 17.89
CA ASP A 111 11.62 0.98 19.25
C ASP A 111 10.20 0.48 19.59
N GLY A 112 9.55 -0.22 18.65
CA GLY A 112 8.18 -0.72 18.79
C GLY A 112 7.10 0.31 18.51
N THR A 113 7.46 1.51 18.05
CA THR A 113 6.51 2.51 17.57
C THR A 113 5.94 2.09 16.22
N ILE A 114 4.62 2.05 16.13
CA ILE A 114 3.90 1.68 14.91
C ILE A 114 3.32 2.92 14.24
N PHE A 115 3.53 3.04 12.95
CA PHE A 115 2.88 4.05 12.12
C PHE A 115 1.96 3.38 11.12
N PHE A 116 0.79 3.97 10.90
CA PHE A 116 -0.19 3.41 9.95
C PHE A 116 -0.98 4.52 9.26
N THR A 117 -1.47 4.21 8.07
CA THR A 117 -2.27 5.13 7.25
C THR A 117 -3.73 4.72 7.24
N GLN A 118 -4.62 5.69 7.00
CA GLN A 118 -6.02 5.50 6.65
C GLN A 118 -6.28 6.21 5.32
N SER A 119 -6.76 5.48 4.32
CA SER A 119 -7.03 6.06 3.00
C SER A 119 -8.22 7.02 3.01
N THR A 120 -9.27 6.68 3.73
CA THR A 120 -10.49 7.49 3.86
C THR A 120 -11.24 7.15 5.15
N ALA A 121 -11.81 8.15 5.78
CA ALA A 121 -12.65 7.96 6.95
C ALA A 121 -14.10 7.55 6.58
N LYS A 122 -14.53 7.84 5.34
CA LYS A 122 -15.92 7.62 4.92
C LYS A 122 -16.17 6.23 4.35
N PHE A 123 -15.28 5.75 3.50
CA PHE A 123 -15.49 4.55 2.71
C PHE A 123 -14.77 3.34 3.30
N THR A 124 -15.28 2.14 3.01
CA THR A 124 -14.54 0.89 3.15
C THR A 124 -13.95 0.48 1.80
N TYR A 125 -13.12 -0.56 1.78
CA TYR A 125 -12.55 -1.09 0.54
C TYR A 125 -13.62 -1.45 -0.50
N ALA A 126 -14.77 -1.95 -0.10
CA ALA A 126 -15.87 -2.30 -1.00
C ALA A 126 -16.30 -1.12 -1.91
N ASN A 127 -16.04 0.11 -1.46
CA ASN A 127 -16.41 1.35 -2.17
C ASN A 127 -15.17 2.25 -2.41
N PHE A 128 -13.96 1.69 -2.55
CA PHE A 128 -12.73 2.46 -2.71
C PHE A 128 -12.75 3.41 -3.92
N LYS A 129 -13.40 3.02 -5.03
CA LYS A 129 -13.60 3.90 -6.19
C LYS A 129 -14.33 5.19 -5.81
N GLY A 130 -15.29 5.11 -4.88
CA GLY A 130 -15.98 6.29 -4.36
C GLY A 130 -15.04 7.24 -3.63
N ALA A 131 -14.10 6.75 -2.85
CA ALA A 131 -13.09 7.56 -2.17
C ALA A 131 -12.20 8.29 -3.18
N ILE A 132 -11.74 7.60 -4.24
CA ILE A 132 -10.92 8.17 -5.31
C ILE A 132 -11.70 9.23 -6.09
N ILE A 133 -12.94 8.94 -6.49
CA ILE A 133 -13.76 9.85 -7.31
C ILE A 133 -14.21 11.08 -6.50
N GLU A 134 -14.67 10.90 -5.26
CA GLU A 134 -15.07 12.02 -4.40
C GLU A 134 -13.89 12.90 -3.98
N ALA A 135 -12.67 12.34 -3.89
CA ALA A 135 -11.43 13.05 -3.53
C ALA A 135 -11.62 14.00 -2.32
N ARG A 136 -12.06 13.44 -1.21
CA ARG A 136 -12.48 14.23 -0.03
C ARG A 136 -11.29 14.79 0.76
N GLY A 137 -10.12 14.16 0.68
CA GLY A 137 -9.00 14.50 1.54
C GLY A 137 -9.33 14.22 3.02
N ASP A 138 -9.85 13.04 3.32
CA ASP A 138 -10.22 12.60 4.67
C ASP A 138 -9.37 11.40 5.14
N GLY A 139 -8.22 11.19 4.50
CA GLY A 139 -7.20 10.25 4.93
C GLY A 139 -6.29 10.81 6.01
N GLY A 140 -5.51 9.94 6.65
CA GLY A 140 -4.60 10.33 7.73
C GLY A 140 -3.38 9.43 7.89
N LEU A 141 -2.39 9.94 8.63
CA LEU A 141 -1.22 9.23 9.13
C LEU A 141 -1.26 9.25 10.66
N PHE A 142 -1.09 8.10 11.27
CA PHE A 142 -1.21 7.91 12.71
C PHE A 142 0.03 7.24 13.28
N ARG A 143 0.29 7.48 14.57
CA ARG A 143 1.30 6.82 15.37
C ARG A 143 0.65 6.10 16.54
N ARG A 144 1.04 4.85 16.78
CA ARG A 144 0.74 4.09 17.99
C ARG A 144 2.04 3.86 18.75
N ASP A 145 2.10 4.38 19.96
CA ASP A 145 3.23 4.18 20.88
C ASP A 145 3.21 2.75 21.46
N PRO A 146 4.34 2.23 21.96
CA PRO A 146 4.40 0.88 22.56
C PRO A 146 3.44 0.69 23.75
N ASP A 147 3.07 1.75 24.45
CA ASP A 147 2.07 1.73 25.54
C ASP A 147 0.61 1.67 25.06
N GLY A 148 0.40 1.68 23.74
CA GLY A 148 -0.91 1.62 23.10
C GLY A 148 -1.55 2.97 22.80
N ARG A 149 -0.95 4.09 23.20
CA ARG A 149 -1.45 5.45 22.87
C ARG A 149 -1.41 5.69 21.37
N VAL A 150 -2.52 6.18 20.81
CA VAL A 150 -2.62 6.54 19.39
C VAL A 150 -2.70 8.05 19.22
N ILE A 151 -1.96 8.57 18.24
CA ILE A 151 -1.85 10.01 17.94
C ILE A 151 -2.05 10.21 16.43
N THR A 152 -2.89 11.17 16.06
CA THR A 152 -2.99 11.67 14.69
C THR A 152 -1.78 12.57 14.40
N LEU A 153 -0.97 12.21 13.41
CA LEU A 153 0.18 12.99 12.96
C LEU A 153 -0.21 13.93 11.82
N LEU A 154 -0.95 13.40 10.85
CA LEU A 154 -1.43 14.15 9.68
C LEU A 154 -2.89 13.77 9.42
N ASP A 155 -3.66 14.75 9.00
CA ASP A 155 -5.02 14.62 8.49
C ASP A 155 -5.13 15.26 7.09
N HIS A 156 -6.32 15.23 6.51
CA HIS A 156 -6.60 15.82 5.20
C HIS A 156 -5.75 15.27 4.04
N LEU A 157 -5.26 14.02 4.16
CA LEU A 157 -4.52 13.36 3.09
C LEU A 157 -5.46 12.83 1.99
N TYR A 158 -5.00 12.88 0.74
CA TYR A 158 -5.77 12.46 -0.43
C TYR A 158 -5.54 10.97 -0.73
N PHE A 159 -6.24 10.10 -0.02
CA PHE A 159 -6.12 8.65 -0.06
C PHE A 159 -4.70 8.21 0.36
N ALA A 160 -4.35 8.45 1.63
CA ALA A 160 -3.10 7.97 2.21
C ALA A 160 -3.05 6.44 2.13
N ASN A 161 -2.01 5.90 1.51
CA ASN A 161 -1.87 4.50 1.19
C ASN A 161 -0.53 3.96 1.70
N GLY A 162 0.33 3.48 0.82
CA GLY A 162 1.61 2.88 1.16
C GLY A 162 2.46 3.71 2.11
N LEU A 163 3.12 3.03 3.02
CA LEU A 163 3.95 3.63 4.08
C LEU A 163 5.20 2.78 4.29
N THR A 164 6.37 3.42 4.34
CA THR A 164 7.63 2.76 4.68
C THR A 164 8.57 3.71 5.40
N ALA A 165 9.53 3.20 6.17
CA ALA A 165 10.60 4.00 6.74
C ALA A 165 11.77 4.10 5.74
N THR A 166 12.47 5.24 5.72
CA THR A 166 13.77 5.34 5.03
C THR A 166 14.78 4.38 5.65
N LEU A 167 15.75 3.91 4.85
CA LEU A 167 16.74 2.92 5.33
C LEU A 167 17.55 3.42 6.54
N ASP A 168 17.80 4.73 6.62
CA ASP A 168 18.49 5.38 7.73
C ASP A 168 17.57 5.66 8.95
N GLY A 169 16.28 5.38 8.84
CA GLY A 169 15.28 5.60 9.89
C GLY A 169 14.97 7.07 10.19
N THR A 170 15.42 8.01 9.37
CA THR A 170 15.23 9.44 9.62
C THR A 170 13.86 9.97 9.25
N ALA A 171 13.15 9.28 8.36
CA ALA A 171 11.83 9.69 7.88
C ALA A 171 10.94 8.50 7.54
N LEU A 172 9.64 8.75 7.48
CA LEU A 172 8.66 7.91 6.82
C LEU A 172 8.41 8.46 5.42
N VAL A 173 8.28 7.56 4.44
CA VAL A 173 7.74 7.91 3.12
C VAL A 173 6.33 7.36 3.03
N PHE A 174 5.39 8.16 2.54
CA PHE A 174 4.01 7.73 2.33
C PHE A 174 3.47 8.18 0.98
N ALA A 175 2.58 7.35 0.44
CA ALA A 175 1.91 7.60 -0.83
C ALA A 175 0.54 8.22 -0.61
N GLU A 176 0.18 9.19 -1.43
CA GLU A 176 -1.19 9.68 -1.58
C GLU A 176 -1.71 9.28 -2.97
N THR A 177 -2.47 8.18 -3.03
CA THR A 177 -2.93 7.57 -4.28
C THR A 177 -3.67 8.57 -5.15
N GLN A 178 -4.69 9.23 -4.61
CA GLN A 178 -5.48 10.21 -5.33
C GLN A 178 -4.70 11.52 -5.53
N GLY A 179 -3.82 11.89 -4.60
CA GLY A 179 -2.91 13.02 -4.71
C GLY A 179 -1.81 12.81 -5.75
N ARG A 180 -1.53 11.57 -6.15
CA ARG A 180 -0.46 11.18 -7.08
C ARG A 180 0.89 11.77 -6.68
N ARG A 181 1.21 11.62 -5.39
CA ARG A 181 2.48 12.10 -4.84
C ARG A 181 3.02 11.14 -3.78
N LEU A 182 4.31 11.26 -3.54
CA LEU A 182 5.03 10.70 -2.42
C LEU A 182 5.47 11.85 -1.52
N SER A 183 5.33 11.69 -0.23
CA SER A 183 5.75 12.67 0.75
C SER A 183 6.61 12.03 1.83
N LYS A 184 7.52 12.79 2.44
CA LYS A 184 8.30 12.40 3.60
C LYS A 184 7.73 13.07 4.85
N TYR A 185 7.49 12.30 5.90
CA TYR A 185 7.30 12.80 7.27
C TYR A 185 8.59 12.59 8.04
N TRP A 186 9.24 13.67 8.45
CA TRP A 186 10.52 13.62 9.13
C TRP A 186 10.36 13.19 10.59
N LEU A 187 11.06 12.14 10.99
CA LEU A 187 11.05 11.60 12.36
C LEU A 187 12.10 12.25 13.23
N THR A 188 13.26 12.59 12.65
CA THR A 188 14.43 13.10 13.36
C THR A 188 15.05 14.30 12.65
N GLY A 189 16.03 14.93 13.30
CA GLY A 189 16.76 16.06 12.73
C GLY A 189 16.02 17.40 12.81
N PRO A 190 16.53 18.44 12.14
CA PRO A 190 15.95 19.79 12.20
C PRO A 190 14.54 19.93 11.65
N GLN A 191 14.12 18.97 10.80
CA GLN A 191 12.80 18.94 10.17
C GLN A 191 11.81 18.00 10.90
N ALA A 192 12.18 17.41 12.02
CA ALA A 192 11.32 16.48 12.76
C ALA A 192 9.91 17.04 12.96
N GLY A 193 8.89 16.20 12.67
CA GLY A 193 7.48 16.56 12.74
C GLY A 193 6.94 17.35 11.53
N THR A 194 7.76 17.62 10.52
CA THR A 194 7.32 18.30 9.28
C THR A 194 7.19 17.35 8.11
N VAL A 195 6.50 17.80 7.06
CA VAL A 195 6.31 17.07 5.81
C VAL A 195 6.99 17.79 4.65
N THR A 196 7.68 17.05 3.82
CA THR A 196 8.21 17.52 2.53
C THR A 196 7.72 16.62 1.39
N VAL A 197 7.45 17.22 0.24
CA VAL A 197 7.10 16.44 -0.97
C VAL A 197 8.37 15.79 -1.52
N LEU A 198 8.33 14.47 -1.72
CA LEU A 198 9.43 13.70 -2.34
C LEU A 198 9.27 13.66 -3.87
N ALA A 199 8.10 13.30 -4.36
CA ALA A 199 7.78 13.28 -5.77
C ALA A 199 6.29 13.60 -5.99
N GLU A 200 5.97 14.38 -7.02
CA GLU A 200 4.61 14.78 -7.32
C GLU A 200 4.30 14.67 -8.82
N HIS A 201 3.02 14.84 -9.17
CA HIS A 201 2.55 14.71 -10.57
C HIS A 201 2.88 13.35 -11.17
N LEU A 202 2.84 12.28 -10.36
CA LEU A 202 3.16 10.93 -10.81
C LEU A 202 2.27 10.52 -11.99
N PRO A 203 2.82 9.74 -12.96
CA PRO A 203 2.11 9.35 -14.18
C PRO A 203 1.02 8.29 -13.94
N ALA A 204 0.99 7.71 -12.75
CA ALA A 204 0.01 6.73 -12.30
C ALA A 204 -0.33 6.98 -10.84
N MET A 205 -1.33 6.30 -10.34
CA MET A 205 -1.71 6.33 -8.93
C MET A 205 -0.77 5.45 -8.12
N PRO A 206 0.02 6.02 -7.15
CA PRO A 206 0.85 5.21 -6.26
C PRO A 206 -0.02 4.46 -5.27
N ASP A 207 0.37 3.23 -4.94
CA ASP A 207 -0.29 2.35 -3.98
C ASP A 207 0.67 2.00 -2.84
N ASN A 208 0.83 0.71 -2.47
CA ASN A 208 1.80 0.35 -1.43
C ASN A 208 3.24 0.62 -1.89
N ILE A 209 4.09 0.87 -0.91
CA ILE A 209 5.50 1.20 -1.12
C ILE A 209 6.37 0.39 -0.16
N SER A 210 7.60 0.14 -0.55
CA SER A 210 8.58 -0.52 0.31
C SER A 210 9.98 0.04 0.09
N THR A 211 10.82 -0.04 1.13
CA THR A 211 12.23 0.33 1.03
C THR A 211 13.06 -0.85 0.58
N GLY A 212 13.76 -0.70 -0.54
CA GLY A 212 14.68 -1.69 -1.08
C GLY A 212 15.96 -1.80 -0.27
N SER A 213 16.75 -2.83 -0.57
CA SER A 213 18.00 -3.14 0.14
C SER A 213 19.09 -2.07 0.00
N ASP A 214 19.00 -1.24 -1.03
CA ASP A 214 19.88 -0.10 -1.30
C ASP A 214 19.29 1.25 -0.88
N GLY A 215 18.14 1.25 -0.23
CA GLY A 215 17.45 2.45 0.27
C GLY A 215 16.50 3.11 -0.73
N ARG A 216 16.46 2.68 -2.00
CA ARG A 216 15.46 3.20 -2.95
C ARG A 216 14.04 2.84 -2.50
N ILE A 217 13.10 3.70 -2.81
CA ILE A 217 11.69 3.49 -2.46
C ILE A 217 10.95 2.89 -3.65
N TRP A 218 10.61 1.63 -3.55
CA TRP A 218 9.76 0.95 -4.54
C TRP A 218 8.30 1.35 -4.35
N VAL A 219 7.63 1.67 -5.45
CA VAL A 219 6.25 2.17 -5.49
C VAL A 219 5.44 1.37 -6.50
N ALA A 220 4.38 0.74 -6.04
CA ALA A 220 3.38 0.14 -6.92
C ALA A 220 2.56 1.24 -7.59
N MET A 221 2.43 1.15 -8.91
CA MET A 221 1.69 2.12 -9.73
C MET A 221 0.41 1.45 -10.24
N VAL A 222 -0.67 1.50 -9.44
CA VAL A 222 -1.86 0.66 -9.63
C VAL A 222 -2.59 0.89 -10.94
N THR A 223 -2.68 2.12 -11.42
CA THR A 223 -3.33 2.44 -12.69
C THR A 223 -2.79 3.75 -13.27
N PRO A 224 -2.60 3.83 -14.60
CA PRO A 224 -2.23 5.06 -15.27
C PRO A 224 -3.25 6.19 -15.08
N ARG A 225 -2.84 7.42 -15.37
CA ARG A 225 -3.72 8.58 -15.36
C ARG A 225 -4.90 8.39 -16.31
N ASN A 226 -6.07 8.82 -15.84
CA ASN A 226 -7.27 8.92 -16.66
C ASN A 226 -7.60 10.40 -16.91
N ALA A 227 -7.53 10.84 -18.16
CA ALA A 227 -7.72 12.25 -18.52
C ALA A 227 -9.11 12.78 -18.11
N ALA A 228 -10.15 11.95 -18.18
CA ALA A 228 -11.49 12.34 -17.74
C ALA A 228 -11.58 12.53 -16.21
N ALA A 229 -10.96 11.62 -15.45
CA ALA A 229 -10.87 11.74 -14.00
C ALA A 229 -10.05 12.97 -13.58
N ASP A 230 -8.93 13.22 -14.27
CA ASP A 230 -8.08 14.40 -14.04
C ASP A 230 -8.82 15.71 -14.33
N ALA A 231 -9.60 15.78 -15.41
CA ALA A 231 -10.45 16.93 -15.71
C ALA A 231 -11.58 17.12 -14.70
N LEU A 232 -12.03 16.06 -14.06
CA LEU A 232 -13.07 16.09 -13.03
C LEU A 232 -12.51 16.52 -11.65
N ALA A 233 -11.28 16.18 -11.34
CA ALA A 233 -10.68 16.41 -10.02
C ALA A 233 -10.81 17.85 -9.49
N PRO A 234 -10.58 18.92 -10.28
CA PRO A 234 -10.76 20.30 -9.82
C PRO A 234 -12.24 20.78 -9.82
N ARG A 235 -13.18 19.94 -10.27
CA ARG A 235 -14.58 20.32 -10.38
C ARG A 235 -15.29 20.26 -9.03
N ALA A 236 -16.48 20.88 -8.98
CA ALA A 236 -17.29 20.94 -7.77
C ALA A 236 -17.58 19.53 -7.20
N PRO A 237 -17.51 19.35 -5.87
CA PRO A 237 -17.75 18.05 -5.21
C PRO A 237 -19.05 17.36 -5.63
N VAL A 238 -20.08 18.13 -5.94
CA VAL A 238 -21.38 17.60 -6.40
C VAL A 238 -21.24 16.85 -7.73
N LEU A 239 -20.44 17.34 -8.68
CA LEU A 239 -20.23 16.66 -9.96
C LEU A 239 -19.48 15.33 -9.77
N ARG A 240 -18.52 15.29 -8.85
CA ARG A 240 -17.79 14.06 -8.50
C ARG A 240 -18.72 13.01 -7.88
N LYS A 241 -19.66 13.43 -6.99
CA LYS A 241 -20.67 12.54 -6.43
C LYS A 241 -21.62 12.00 -7.50
N LEU A 242 -21.98 12.80 -8.49
CA LEU A 242 -22.81 12.35 -9.62
C LEU A 242 -22.08 11.28 -10.44
N VAL A 243 -20.78 11.44 -10.69
CA VAL A 243 -19.98 10.40 -11.39
C VAL A 243 -19.90 9.12 -10.56
N TRP A 244 -19.72 9.22 -9.24
CA TRP A 244 -19.76 8.06 -8.36
C TRP A 244 -21.14 7.34 -8.37
N ALA A 245 -22.21 8.07 -8.53
CA ALA A 245 -23.57 7.49 -8.61
C ALA A 245 -23.88 6.80 -9.94
N LEU A 246 -23.02 6.93 -10.97
CA LEU A 246 -23.20 6.23 -12.24
C LEU A 246 -22.98 4.72 -12.08
N PRO A 247 -23.58 3.89 -12.97
CA PRO A 247 -23.25 2.47 -13.07
C PRO A 247 -21.75 2.25 -13.23
N ASP A 248 -21.17 1.21 -12.62
CA ASP A 248 -19.71 0.94 -12.59
C ASP A 248 -19.05 1.00 -13.98
N ARG A 249 -19.71 0.45 -15.01
CA ARG A 249 -19.24 0.48 -16.41
C ARG A 249 -19.04 1.90 -16.99
N MET A 250 -19.67 2.91 -16.40
CA MET A 250 -19.58 4.32 -16.82
C MET A 250 -18.59 5.12 -15.97
N GLN A 251 -18.10 4.52 -14.89
CA GLN A 251 -17.09 5.11 -14.04
C GLN A 251 -15.67 4.88 -14.64
N PRO A 252 -14.66 5.67 -14.25
CA PRO A 252 -13.26 5.39 -14.61
C PRO A 252 -12.87 3.96 -14.22
N GLN A 253 -12.33 3.20 -15.19
CA GLN A 253 -11.90 1.82 -14.99
C GLN A 253 -10.39 1.74 -14.73
N ILE A 254 -9.99 0.74 -13.93
CA ILE A 254 -8.58 0.40 -13.72
C ILE A 254 -8.05 -0.26 -15.00
N VAL A 255 -6.89 0.20 -15.47
CA VAL A 255 -6.22 -0.39 -16.63
C VAL A 255 -5.21 -1.41 -16.14
N PRO A 256 -5.36 -2.70 -16.46
CA PRO A 256 -4.41 -3.73 -16.06
C PRO A 256 -3.03 -3.48 -16.71
N GLU A 257 -2.04 -3.22 -15.89
CA GLU A 257 -0.65 -3.02 -16.29
C GLU A 257 0.26 -3.45 -15.15
N VAL A 258 1.39 -4.06 -15.45
CA VAL A 258 2.48 -4.25 -14.50
C VAL A 258 3.25 -2.95 -14.50
N TYR A 259 3.22 -2.22 -13.40
CA TYR A 259 3.94 -0.96 -13.30
C TYR A 259 4.46 -0.76 -11.88
N ALA A 260 5.78 -0.79 -11.73
CA ALA A 260 6.51 -0.54 -10.50
C ALA A 260 7.67 0.41 -10.78
N VAL A 261 7.93 1.35 -9.86
CA VAL A 261 8.99 2.36 -9.99
C VAL A 261 9.73 2.49 -8.69
N ALA A 262 11.05 2.55 -8.75
CA ALA A 262 11.91 2.90 -7.63
C ALA A 262 12.26 4.39 -7.69
N PHE A 263 12.14 5.05 -6.55
CA PHE A 263 12.52 6.45 -6.37
C PHE A 263 13.73 6.56 -5.45
N ASP A 264 14.62 7.45 -5.82
CA ASP A 264 15.71 7.87 -4.93
C ASP A 264 15.11 8.63 -3.73
N PRO A 265 15.40 8.21 -2.48
CA PRO A 265 14.75 8.78 -1.30
C PRO A 265 15.12 10.23 -1.02
N ASP A 266 16.22 10.75 -1.57
CA ASP A 266 16.71 12.10 -1.28
C ASP A 266 16.25 13.11 -2.33
N THR A 267 16.26 12.70 -3.59
CA THR A 267 15.98 13.58 -4.72
C THR A 267 14.56 13.43 -5.27
N GLY A 268 13.88 12.32 -4.96
CA GLY A 268 12.58 11.97 -5.55
C GLY A 268 12.67 11.59 -7.04
N ALA A 269 13.87 11.40 -7.57
CA ALA A 269 14.07 10.98 -8.94
C ALA A 269 13.66 9.50 -9.13
N ALA A 270 12.95 9.20 -10.20
CA ALA A 270 12.69 7.81 -10.59
C ALA A 270 13.99 7.21 -11.19
N VAL A 271 14.51 6.16 -10.55
CA VAL A 271 15.85 5.60 -10.83
C VAL A 271 15.81 4.22 -11.47
N ALA A 272 14.76 3.45 -11.23
CA ALA A 272 14.56 2.12 -11.81
C ALA A 272 13.07 1.80 -11.94
N GLY A 273 12.72 0.77 -12.71
CA GLY A 273 11.33 0.36 -12.80
C GLY A 273 11.07 -0.72 -13.83
N VAL A 274 9.84 -1.22 -13.82
CA VAL A 274 9.30 -2.16 -14.81
C VAL A 274 7.93 -1.69 -15.24
N ARG A 275 7.68 -1.74 -16.55
CA ARG A 275 6.38 -1.40 -17.11
C ARG A 275 6.05 -2.30 -18.30
N MET A 276 4.92 -3.01 -18.24
CA MET A 276 4.45 -3.86 -19.33
C MET A 276 2.97 -4.19 -19.21
N LYS A 277 2.35 -4.58 -20.31
CA LYS A 277 1.00 -5.17 -20.33
C LYS A 277 1.10 -6.67 -20.51
N ARG A 278 0.34 -7.40 -19.69
CA ARG A 278 0.25 -8.86 -19.75
C ARG A 278 -1.21 -9.30 -19.59
N PRO A 279 -1.61 -10.42 -20.19
CA PRO A 279 -2.97 -10.95 -20.02
C PRO A 279 -3.15 -11.69 -18.70
N ASP A 280 -2.07 -12.13 -18.05
CA ASP A 280 -2.05 -13.02 -16.89
C ASP A 280 -1.62 -12.36 -15.59
N PHE A 281 -1.20 -11.08 -15.61
CA PHE A 281 -0.83 -10.29 -14.43
C PHE A 281 -0.84 -8.79 -14.71
N GLY A 282 -1.22 -7.98 -13.70
CA GLY A 282 -1.26 -6.52 -13.77
C GLY A 282 -1.97 -5.94 -12.55
N VAL A 283 -2.22 -4.64 -12.53
CA VAL A 283 -2.82 -3.94 -11.38
C VAL A 283 -2.00 -4.16 -10.10
N VAL A 284 -0.71 -3.84 -10.17
CA VAL A 284 0.22 -4.02 -9.07
C VAL A 284 -0.16 -3.09 -7.92
N THR A 285 -0.32 -3.65 -6.72
CA THR A 285 -0.71 -2.89 -5.53
C THR A 285 0.33 -2.96 -4.41
N GLY A 286 1.01 -4.08 -4.24
CA GLY A 286 2.08 -4.23 -3.25
C GLY A 286 3.37 -4.76 -3.89
N LEU A 287 4.50 -4.51 -3.23
CA LEU A 287 5.79 -4.97 -3.71
C LEU A 287 6.84 -5.03 -2.60
N VAL A 288 7.74 -6.00 -2.71
CA VAL A 288 8.89 -6.14 -1.81
C VAL A 288 10.10 -6.70 -2.54
N GLU A 289 11.26 -6.14 -2.26
CA GLU A 289 12.53 -6.66 -2.73
C GLU A 289 13.02 -7.78 -1.82
N HIS A 290 13.31 -8.95 -2.39
CA HIS A 290 13.87 -10.08 -1.66
C HIS A 290 14.80 -10.92 -2.53
N ARG A 291 16.05 -11.13 -2.08
CA ARG A 291 17.07 -11.99 -2.74
C ARG A 291 17.24 -11.68 -4.23
N GLY A 292 17.38 -10.40 -4.58
CA GLY A 292 17.57 -9.96 -5.97
C GLY A 292 16.34 -10.08 -6.84
N ARG A 293 15.16 -10.28 -6.25
CA ARG A 293 13.86 -10.31 -6.93
C ARG A 293 12.95 -9.24 -6.38
N LEU A 294 12.21 -8.60 -7.27
CA LEU A 294 11.10 -7.71 -6.94
C LEU A 294 9.82 -8.53 -7.02
N TRP A 295 9.23 -8.82 -5.87
CA TRP A 295 7.95 -9.47 -5.74
C TRP A 295 6.83 -8.44 -5.78
N MET A 296 5.71 -8.79 -6.41
CA MET A 296 4.57 -7.92 -6.63
C MET A 296 3.27 -8.66 -6.36
N SER A 297 2.34 -8.03 -5.68
CA SER A 297 0.96 -8.47 -5.51
C SER A 297 0.01 -7.74 -6.45
N SER A 298 -1.24 -8.19 -6.56
CA SER A 298 -2.22 -7.63 -7.49
C SER A 298 -3.65 -7.77 -7.00
N ILE A 299 -4.41 -6.69 -7.05
CA ILE A 299 -5.85 -6.76 -6.78
C ILE A 299 -6.68 -7.19 -8.01
N GLY A 300 -6.06 -7.30 -9.17
CA GLY A 300 -6.74 -7.65 -10.42
C GLY A 300 -6.61 -9.13 -10.80
N PHE A 301 -5.76 -9.89 -10.14
CA PHE A 301 -5.44 -11.27 -10.50
C PHE A 301 -5.28 -12.16 -9.25
N PRO A 302 -5.63 -13.46 -9.33
CA PRO A 302 -5.43 -14.42 -8.24
C PRO A 302 -3.97 -14.92 -8.21
N ALA A 303 -3.02 -14.00 -8.19
CA ALA A 303 -1.60 -14.33 -8.28
C ALA A 303 -0.72 -13.24 -7.66
N VAL A 304 0.47 -13.63 -7.24
CA VAL A 304 1.62 -12.73 -7.08
C VAL A 304 2.62 -13.01 -8.20
N ALA A 305 3.54 -12.10 -8.44
CA ALA A 305 4.56 -12.29 -9.46
C ALA A 305 5.90 -11.75 -9.00
N HIS A 306 6.98 -12.17 -9.66
CA HIS A 306 8.30 -11.58 -9.42
C HIS A 306 9.14 -11.51 -10.71
N CYS A 307 10.06 -10.57 -10.73
CA CYS A 307 11.13 -10.45 -11.71
C CYS A 307 12.47 -10.23 -11.01
N ALA A 308 13.57 -10.24 -11.76
CA ALA A 308 14.83 -9.69 -11.25
C ALA A 308 14.64 -8.21 -10.86
N VAL A 309 15.33 -7.75 -9.81
CA VAL A 309 15.28 -6.33 -9.44
C VAL A 309 15.78 -5.49 -10.62
N PRO A 310 14.96 -4.57 -11.17
CA PRO A 310 15.41 -3.69 -12.24
C PRO A 310 16.57 -2.80 -11.82
N ALA A 311 17.53 -2.63 -12.72
CA ALA A 311 18.70 -1.80 -12.49
C ALA A 311 18.37 -0.30 -12.57
#